data_7c7b572712a01d2965e2b76adef07418
#
_entry.id   7c7b572712a01d2965e2b76adef07418
#
_cell.length_a   1.000
_cell.length_b   1.000
_cell.length_c   1.000
_cell.angle_alpha   90.00
_cell.angle_beta   90.00
_cell.angle_gamma   90.00
#
_symmetry.space_group_name_H-M   'P 1'
#
loop_
_entity.id
_entity.type
_entity.pdbx_description
1 polymer ?
#
loop_
_entity_poly.entity_id
_entity_poly.type
_entity_poly.pdbx_seq_one_letter_code
_entity_poly.pdbx_strand_id
1 'polypeptide(L)'
;MKRTVFCAALLLAAGCSSPKKNRTVDPLRVETIVAAPSADVGAAVYVGAIEEESSAALSFPVAGTVARTFADEGRRVGKGHLLAELDPTSARRTFEAAEAALNQAKDACARLKQLYDAESLPEIKWVEAQTRLRQAESAYGIARKNLDDCKLYAPFTGVIGKRQG
;
A
#
# COMPACT_ATOMS: atom_id res chain seq x y z
N MET A 1 5.10 -100.96 -78.25
CA MET A 1 4.29 -100.42 -77.12
C MET A 1 5.17 -99.81 -75.96
N LYS A 2 6.42 -99.39 -76.15
CA LYS A 2 7.23 -98.78 -75.12
C LYS A 2 7.67 -97.31 -75.35
N ARG A 3 7.30 -96.75 -76.50
CA ARG A 3 7.69 -95.34 -76.84
C ARG A 3 6.58 -94.32 -76.60
N THR A 4 5.32 -94.73 -76.40
CA THR A 4 4.20 -93.83 -76.15
C THR A 4 3.98 -93.47 -74.68
N VAL A 5 4.52 -94.32 -73.78
CA VAL A 5 4.41 -94.03 -72.32
C VAL A 5 5.45 -92.99 -71.85
N PHE A 6 6.58 -92.83 -72.55
CA PHE A 6 7.63 -91.89 -72.19
C PHE A 6 7.30 -90.42 -72.54
N CYS A 7 6.42 -90.21 -73.53
CA CYS A 7 6.04 -88.88 -73.91
C CYS A 7 4.91 -88.28 -73.06
N ALA A 8 4.09 -89.13 -72.40
CA ALA A 8 3.01 -88.71 -71.53
C ALA A 8 3.50 -88.28 -70.15
N ALA A 9 4.71 -88.80 -69.69
CA ALA A 9 5.28 -88.43 -68.40
C ALA A 9 6.04 -87.07 -68.42
N LEU A 10 6.43 -86.61 -69.65
CA LEU A 10 7.19 -85.35 -69.78
C LEU A 10 6.31 -84.10 -69.85
N LEU A 11 5.00 -84.21 -70.04
CA LEU A 11 4.07 -83.11 -70.15
C LEU A 11 3.43 -82.65 -68.82
N LEU A 12 3.67 -83.36 -67.73
CA LEU A 12 3.17 -83.04 -66.40
C LEU A 12 4.11 -82.21 -65.53
N ALA A 13 5.34 -81.87 -65.98
CA ALA A 13 6.32 -81.12 -65.24
C ALA A 13 6.39 -79.60 -65.55
N ALA A 14 5.47 -79.10 -66.45
CA ALA A 14 5.53 -77.72 -66.92
C ALA A 14 4.46 -76.79 -66.27
N GLY A 15 3.94 -77.16 -65.10
CA GLY A 15 2.90 -76.38 -64.46
C GLY A 15 3.40 -75.81 -63.09
N CYS A 16 3.42 -74.52 -63.00
CA CYS A 16 3.58 -73.67 -61.78
C CYS A 16 4.92 -73.05 -61.56
N SER A 17 5.30 -72.13 -62.42
CA SER A 17 6.09 -70.96 -61.96
C SER A 17 5.22 -69.70 -62.15
N SER A 18 4.41 -69.39 -61.12
CA SER A 18 3.80 -68.06 -60.99
C SER A 18 4.90 -67.04 -60.73
N PRO A 19 5.05 -65.98 -61.51
CA PRO A 19 5.94 -64.94 -61.22
C PRO A 19 5.43 -64.26 -59.97
N LYS A 20 6.21 -64.35 -58.83
CA LYS A 20 6.00 -63.44 -57.68
C LYS A 20 6.18 -62.04 -58.23
N LYS A 21 5.06 -61.36 -58.42
CA LYS A 21 5.04 -59.93 -58.68
C LYS A 21 5.55 -59.26 -57.40
N ASN A 22 6.81 -59.00 -57.38
CA ASN A 22 7.40 -58.08 -56.34
C ASN A 22 6.67 -56.77 -56.56
N ARG A 23 5.69 -56.50 -55.73
CA ARG A 23 5.15 -55.16 -55.58
C ARG A 23 6.27 -54.40 -54.87
N THR A 24 7.07 -53.72 -55.65
CA THR A 24 7.86 -52.58 -55.09
C THR A 24 6.84 -51.60 -54.63
N VAL A 25 6.61 -51.59 -53.33
CA VAL A 25 5.84 -50.56 -52.70
C VAL A 25 6.69 -49.29 -52.85
N ASP A 26 6.30 -48.41 -53.73
CA ASP A 26 6.91 -47.07 -53.81
C ASP A 26 6.91 -46.45 -52.41
N PRO A 27 8.06 -46.03 -51.88
CA PRO A 27 8.10 -45.40 -50.58
C PRO A 27 7.22 -44.16 -50.62
N LEU A 28 6.21 -44.15 -49.75
CA LEU A 28 5.34 -43.01 -49.58
C LEU A 28 6.23 -41.82 -49.15
N ARG A 29 6.31 -40.81 -50.02
CA ARG A 29 6.95 -39.56 -49.66
C ARG A 29 6.08 -38.87 -48.61
N VAL A 30 6.50 -38.88 -47.38
CA VAL A 30 5.88 -38.12 -46.28
C VAL A 30 6.70 -36.88 -46.03
N GLU A 31 6.06 -35.76 -46.03
CA GLU A 31 6.66 -34.48 -45.62
C GLU A 31 6.58 -34.43 -44.10
N THR A 32 7.73 -34.52 -43.43
CA THR A 32 7.79 -34.43 -41.99
C THR A 32 8.15 -33.01 -41.61
N ILE A 33 7.27 -32.40 -40.84
CA ILE A 33 7.57 -31.11 -40.19
C ILE A 33 8.11 -31.42 -38.82
N VAL A 34 9.33 -30.98 -38.56
CA VAL A 34 9.90 -31.02 -37.22
C VAL A 34 9.21 -29.94 -36.41
N ALA A 35 8.39 -30.34 -35.43
CA ALA A 35 7.83 -29.41 -34.50
C ALA A 35 8.96 -28.77 -33.69
N ALA A 36 9.39 -27.58 -34.08
CA ALA A 36 10.23 -26.77 -33.25
C ALA A 36 9.41 -26.28 -32.05
N PRO A 37 9.97 -26.26 -30.85
CA PRO A 37 9.30 -25.61 -29.73
C PRO A 37 9.02 -24.17 -30.14
N SER A 38 7.76 -23.81 -30.20
CA SER A 38 7.35 -22.46 -30.43
C SER A 38 7.91 -21.64 -29.27
N ALA A 39 8.84 -20.72 -29.58
CA ALA A 39 9.33 -19.75 -28.61
C ALA A 39 8.23 -18.71 -28.27
N ASP A 40 7.12 -18.80 -28.93
CA ASP A 40 5.92 -18.08 -28.58
C ASP A 40 5.22 -18.83 -27.43
N VAL A 41 5.86 -18.80 -26.26
CA VAL A 41 5.16 -18.98 -25.00
C VAL A 41 4.20 -17.80 -24.98
N GLY A 42 3.00 -18.00 -25.45
CA GLY A 42 1.97 -16.97 -25.53
C GLY A 42 1.99 -16.22 -24.21
N ALA A 43 2.48 -14.98 -24.25
CA ALA A 43 2.52 -14.16 -23.06
C ALA A 43 1.09 -14.09 -22.54
N ALA A 44 0.82 -14.79 -21.44
CA ALA A 44 -0.48 -14.74 -20.81
C ALA A 44 -0.67 -13.31 -20.32
N VAL A 45 -1.49 -12.55 -21.04
CA VAL A 45 -1.83 -11.18 -20.63
C VAL A 45 -2.94 -11.29 -19.60
N TYR A 46 -2.59 -10.92 -18.36
CA TYR A 46 -3.56 -10.81 -17.28
C TYR A 46 -3.97 -9.35 -17.16
N VAL A 47 -5.26 -9.12 -17.11
CA VAL A 47 -5.82 -7.81 -16.74
C VAL A 47 -5.90 -7.79 -15.23
N GLY A 48 -5.25 -6.82 -14.62
CA GLY A 48 -5.28 -6.58 -13.17
C GLY A 48 -5.40 -5.09 -12.89
N ALA A 49 -6.01 -4.74 -11.77
CA ALA A 49 -5.96 -3.41 -11.20
C ALA A 49 -4.86 -3.37 -10.15
N ILE A 50 -4.06 -2.32 -10.18
CA ILE A 50 -3.10 -2.03 -9.11
C ILE A 50 -3.82 -1.10 -8.14
N GLU A 51 -4.00 -1.58 -6.91
CA GLU A 51 -4.56 -0.78 -5.82
C GLU A 51 -3.45 -0.46 -4.82
N GLU A 52 -3.62 0.65 -4.10
CA GLU A 52 -2.67 1.03 -3.07
C GLU A 52 -2.79 0.05 -1.88
N GLU A 53 -1.66 -0.44 -1.38
CA GLU A 53 -1.60 -1.28 -0.18
C GLU A 53 -2.14 -0.53 1.06
N SER A 54 -1.88 0.79 1.13
CA SER A 54 -2.32 1.67 2.20
C SER A 54 -2.58 3.06 1.67
N SER A 55 -3.75 3.61 1.94
CA SER A 55 -4.06 5.01 1.69
C SER A 55 -4.68 5.65 2.94
N ALA A 56 -4.47 6.95 3.11
CA ALA A 56 -5.06 7.71 4.19
C ALA A 56 -5.54 9.07 3.68
N ALA A 57 -6.81 9.38 3.95
CA ALA A 57 -7.32 10.73 3.77
C ALA A 57 -6.88 11.58 4.97
N LEU A 58 -6.14 12.64 4.71
CA LEU A 58 -5.64 13.56 5.73
C LEU A 58 -6.45 14.84 5.72
N SER A 59 -6.87 15.28 6.91
CA SER A 59 -7.55 16.55 7.13
C SER A 59 -7.03 17.22 8.39
N PHE A 60 -7.20 18.53 8.46
CA PHE A 60 -6.90 19.25 9.70
C PHE A 60 -7.92 18.88 10.78
N PRO A 61 -7.49 18.56 12.00
CA PRO A 61 -8.41 18.27 13.11
C PRO A 61 -9.07 19.53 13.69
N VAL A 62 -8.59 20.72 13.30
CA VAL A 62 -9.12 22.03 13.72
C VAL A 62 -9.56 22.84 12.51
N ALA A 63 -10.59 23.68 12.69
CA ALA A 63 -11.04 24.57 11.65
C ALA A 63 -10.10 25.78 11.52
N GLY A 64 -9.87 26.21 10.28
CA GLY A 64 -9.04 27.38 9.99
C GLY A 64 -8.89 27.64 8.50
N THR A 65 -8.23 28.73 8.16
CA THR A 65 -7.90 29.07 6.77
C THR A 65 -6.52 28.50 6.43
N VAL A 66 -6.40 27.79 5.31
CA VAL A 66 -5.11 27.28 4.84
C VAL A 66 -4.23 28.46 4.43
N ALA A 67 -3.11 28.62 5.13
CA ALA A 67 -2.12 29.66 4.83
C ALA A 67 -1.14 29.21 3.75
N ARG A 68 -0.68 27.96 3.82
CA ARG A 68 0.31 27.40 2.88
C ARG A 68 0.13 25.90 2.69
N THR A 69 0.41 25.43 1.48
CA THR A 69 0.50 24.02 1.13
C THR A 69 1.89 23.75 0.57
N PHE A 70 2.54 22.69 1.03
CA PHE A 70 3.91 22.32 0.68
C PHE A 70 3.99 21.02 -0.12
N ALA A 71 2.86 20.32 -0.23
CA ALA A 71 2.75 19.02 -0.88
C ALA A 71 1.97 19.15 -2.18
N ASP A 72 2.60 18.76 -3.29
CA ASP A 72 1.98 18.68 -4.62
C ASP A 72 1.57 17.24 -4.93
N GLU A 73 0.54 17.08 -5.76
CA GLU A 73 0.10 15.76 -6.23
C GLU A 73 1.22 15.03 -6.97
N GLY A 74 1.33 13.73 -6.76
CA GLY A 74 2.38 12.89 -7.33
C GLY A 74 3.74 13.00 -6.62
N ARG A 75 3.91 13.91 -5.66
CA ARG A 75 5.19 14.08 -4.95
C ARG A 75 5.36 13.03 -3.86
N ARG A 76 6.56 12.46 -3.76
CA ARG A 76 6.93 11.56 -2.67
C ARG A 76 7.31 12.36 -1.42
N VAL A 77 6.74 11.96 -0.28
CA VAL A 77 6.98 12.58 1.02
C VAL A 77 7.35 11.51 2.04
N GLY A 78 8.20 11.89 3.00
CA GLY A 78 8.57 11.05 4.12
C GLY A 78 7.62 11.23 5.31
N LYS A 79 7.58 10.25 6.21
CA LYS A 79 6.88 10.36 7.50
C LYS A 79 7.34 11.61 8.26
N GLY A 80 6.38 12.38 8.79
CA GLY A 80 6.64 13.62 9.51
C GLY A 80 6.93 14.84 8.62
N HIS A 81 6.84 14.70 7.29
CA HIS A 81 6.96 15.84 6.39
C HIS A 81 5.75 16.78 6.52
N LEU A 82 5.98 18.10 6.60
CA LEU A 82 4.92 19.10 6.67
C LEU A 82 4.24 19.21 5.29
N LEU A 83 2.93 18.95 5.26
CA LEU A 83 2.12 18.95 4.03
C LEU A 83 1.40 20.26 3.82
N ALA A 84 0.83 20.81 4.88
CA ALA A 84 0.08 22.06 4.83
C ALA A 84 0.07 22.73 6.21
N GLU A 85 -0.23 24.02 6.24
CA GLU A 85 -0.32 24.83 7.45
C GLU A 85 -1.53 25.75 7.36
N LEU A 86 -2.31 25.80 8.45
CA LEU A 86 -3.36 26.80 8.65
C LEU A 86 -2.75 28.11 9.14
N ASP A 87 -3.49 29.22 9.05
CA ASP A 87 -3.11 30.46 9.72
C ASP A 87 -3.15 30.26 11.25
N PRO A 88 -1.99 30.25 11.92
CA PRO A 88 -1.90 29.95 13.35
C PRO A 88 -2.20 31.15 14.24
N THR A 89 -2.52 32.33 13.67
CA THR A 89 -2.59 33.59 14.41
C THR A 89 -3.58 33.54 15.59
N SER A 90 -4.78 33.03 15.36
CA SER A 90 -5.81 32.89 16.40
C SER A 90 -5.43 31.83 17.44
N ALA A 91 -4.98 30.66 16.98
CA ALA A 91 -4.56 29.56 17.85
C ALA A 91 -3.36 29.96 18.75
N ARG A 92 -2.40 30.72 18.20
CA ARG A 92 -1.25 31.24 18.93
C ARG A 92 -1.66 32.19 20.04
N ARG A 93 -2.57 33.14 19.75
CA ARG A 93 -3.08 34.06 20.79
C ARG A 93 -3.82 33.34 21.90
N THR A 94 -4.60 32.31 21.55
CA THR A 94 -5.29 31.48 22.55
C THR A 94 -4.29 30.70 23.41
N PHE A 95 -3.25 30.17 22.79
CA PHE A 95 -2.16 29.49 23.50
C PHE A 95 -1.43 30.42 24.45
N GLU A 96 -1.03 31.62 24.02
CA GLU A 96 -0.35 32.64 24.86
C GLU A 96 -1.20 33.06 26.06
N ALA A 97 -2.52 33.23 25.84
CA ALA A 97 -3.45 33.55 26.94
C ALA A 97 -3.59 32.39 27.95
N ALA A 98 -3.67 31.15 27.47
CA ALA A 98 -3.72 29.98 28.34
C ALA A 98 -2.38 29.75 29.11
N GLU A 99 -1.26 30.02 28.47
CA GLU A 99 0.07 29.97 29.12
C GLU A 99 0.20 31.01 30.24
N ALA A 100 -0.27 32.24 30.00
CA ALA A 100 -0.27 33.29 31.02
C ALA A 100 -1.16 32.91 32.22
N ALA A 101 -2.36 32.35 31.95
CA ALA A 101 -3.28 31.86 32.98
C ALA A 101 -2.68 30.70 33.80
N LEU A 102 -1.99 29.78 33.13
CA LEU A 102 -1.28 28.67 33.79
C LEU A 102 -0.19 29.19 34.71
N ASN A 103 0.65 30.12 34.24
CA ASN A 103 1.71 30.70 35.05
C ASN A 103 1.16 31.44 36.29
N GLN A 104 0.06 32.21 36.10
CA GLN A 104 -0.63 32.85 37.24
C GLN A 104 -1.16 31.81 38.25
N ALA A 105 -1.77 30.72 37.78
CA ALA A 105 -2.29 29.67 38.65
C ALA A 105 -1.14 28.94 39.41
N LYS A 106 -0.01 28.66 38.72
CA LYS A 106 1.19 28.09 39.35
C LYS A 106 1.73 28.97 40.46
N ASP A 107 1.89 30.27 40.18
CA ASP A 107 2.38 31.22 41.17
C ASP A 107 1.45 31.35 42.37
N ALA A 108 0.14 31.41 42.14
CA ALA A 108 -0.86 31.44 43.19
C ALA A 108 -0.83 30.17 44.04
N CYS A 109 -0.77 29.00 43.41
CA CYS A 109 -0.71 27.70 44.07
C CYS A 109 0.59 27.60 44.92
N ALA A 110 1.73 28.04 44.40
CA ALA A 110 3.00 28.00 45.12
C ALA A 110 2.97 28.88 46.39
N ARG A 111 2.41 30.10 46.31
CA ARG A 111 2.23 30.96 47.46
C ARG A 111 1.28 30.42 48.50
N LEU A 112 0.14 29.87 48.06
CA LEU A 112 -0.84 29.25 48.95
C LEU A 112 -0.30 27.97 49.59
N LYS A 113 0.58 27.24 48.91
CA LYS A 113 1.26 26.09 49.46
C LYS A 113 2.13 26.47 50.68
N GLN A 114 2.88 27.55 50.60
CA GLN A 114 3.71 28.04 51.71
C GLN A 114 2.86 28.39 52.96
N LEU A 115 1.69 29.00 52.76
CA LEU A 115 0.76 29.31 53.82
C LEU A 115 0.08 28.07 54.41
N TYR A 116 -0.22 27.09 53.58
CA TYR A 116 -0.77 25.79 53.98
C TYR A 116 0.26 25.00 54.82
N ASP A 117 1.51 24.91 54.35
CA ASP A 117 2.59 24.24 55.05
C ASP A 117 2.90 24.89 56.40
N ALA A 118 2.64 26.21 56.52
CA ALA A 118 2.73 26.98 57.79
C ALA A 118 1.44 26.91 58.62
N GLU A 119 0.50 26.01 58.33
CA GLU A 119 -0.80 25.86 59.01
C GLU A 119 -1.65 27.14 59.09
N SER A 120 -1.35 28.12 58.23
CA SER A 120 -2.01 29.42 58.19
C SER A 120 -3.10 29.52 57.12
N LEU A 121 -3.39 28.42 56.40
CA LEU A 121 -4.40 28.37 55.36
C LEU A 121 -5.38 27.21 55.60
N PRO A 122 -6.71 27.45 55.57
CA PRO A 122 -7.69 26.36 55.63
C PRO A 122 -7.53 25.41 54.46
N GLU A 123 -7.69 24.09 54.70
CA GLU A 123 -7.57 23.04 53.68
C GLU A 123 -8.42 23.28 52.44
N ILE A 124 -9.67 23.76 52.65
CA ILE A 124 -10.56 24.07 51.55
C ILE A 124 -9.96 25.05 50.54
N LYS A 125 -9.21 26.05 51.02
CA LYS A 125 -8.53 27.04 50.17
C LYS A 125 -7.33 26.45 49.45
N TRP A 126 -6.64 25.51 50.04
CA TRP A 126 -5.60 24.74 49.38
C TRP A 126 -6.14 23.88 48.27
N VAL A 127 -7.22 23.12 48.50
CA VAL A 127 -7.89 22.28 47.49
C VAL A 127 -8.43 23.13 46.33
N GLU A 128 -8.98 24.34 46.65
CA GLU A 128 -9.44 25.28 45.63
C GLU A 128 -8.28 25.72 44.69
N ALA A 129 -7.13 26.07 45.29
CA ALA A 129 -5.94 26.48 44.53
C ALA A 129 -5.42 25.36 43.60
N GLN A 130 -5.34 24.13 44.11
CA GLN A 130 -4.96 22.96 43.31
C GLN A 130 -5.93 22.70 42.17
N THR A 131 -7.23 22.91 42.40
CA THR A 131 -8.24 22.70 41.38
C THR A 131 -8.11 23.75 40.28
N ARG A 132 -7.90 25.01 40.61
CA ARG A 132 -7.61 26.08 39.65
C ARG A 132 -6.35 25.82 38.82
N LEU A 133 -5.28 25.31 39.47
CA LEU A 133 -4.08 24.93 38.75
C LEU A 133 -4.35 23.84 37.71
N ARG A 134 -5.04 22.75 38.11
CA ARG A 134 -5.40 21.67 37.16
C ARG A 134 -6.31 22.14 36.00
N GLN A 135 -7.21 23.08 36.27
CA GLN A 135 -8.05 23.69 35.22
C GLN A 135 -7.19 24.48 34.22
N ALA A 136 -6.22 25.29 34.75
CA ALA A 136 -5.32 26.04 33.87
C ALA A 136 -4.36 25.16 33.09
N GLU A 137 -3.87 24.07 33.66
CA GLU A 137 -3.06 23.05 32.99
C GLU A 137 -3.85 22.38 31.83
N SER A 138 -5.10 22.03 32.07
CA SER A 138 -5.98 21.46 31.06
C SER A 138 -6.26 22.43 29.91
N ALA A 139 -6.56 23.68 30.24
CA ALA A 139 -6.78 24.74 29.25
C ALA A 139 -5.53 25.00 28.39
N TYR A 140 -4.36 25.04 29.00
CA TYR A 140 -3.08 25.16 28.32
C TYR A 140 -2.84 23.98 27.38
N GLY A 141 -3.07 22.73 27.84
CA GLY A 141 -2.91 21.54 27.03
C GLY A 141 -3.79 21.55 25.77
N ILE A 142 -5.06 21.97 25.92
CA ILE A 142 -5.99 22.10 24.79
C ILE A 142 -5.50 23.19 23.82
N ALA A 143 -5.13 24.35 24.30
CA ALA A 143 -4.68 25.46 23.45
C ALA A 143 -3.39 25.12 22.70
N ARG A 144 -2.45 24.43 23.36
CA ARG A 144 -1.23 23.92 22.74
C ARG A 144 -1.54 22.92 21.62
N LYS A 145 -2.40 21.95 21.92
CA LYS A 145 -2.82 20.95 20.92
C LYS A 145 -3.46 21.61 19.70
N ASN A 146 -4.35 22.59 19.89
CA ASN A 146 -4.97 23.30 18.80
C ASN A 146 -3.96 24.08 17.93
N LEU A 147 -2.91 24.65 18.55
CA LEU A 147 -1.84 25.31 17.82
C LEU A 147 -0.98 24.30 17.02
N ASP A 148 -0.66 23.15 17.61
CA ASP A 148 0.07 22.07 16.94
C ASP A 148 -0.74 21.51 15.77
N ASP A 149 -2.05 21.40 15.92
CA ASP A 149 -3.00 20.91 14.91
C ASP A 149 -3.22 21.86 13.72
N CYS A 150 -2.71 23.10 13.81
CA CYS A 150 -2.62 23.98 12.63
C CYS A 150 -1.61 23.48 11.58
N LYS A 151 -0.83 22.46 11.88
CA LYS A 151 0.17 21.87 10.97
C LYS A 151 -0.23 20.44 10.63
N LEU A 152 -0.31 20.14 9.33
CA LEU A 152 -0.63 18.81 8.83
C LEU A 152 0.64 18.09 8.40
N TYR A 153 0.92 16.96 9.02
CA TYR A 153 2.09 16.14 8.74
C TYR A 153 1.73 14.79 8.13
N ALA A 154 2.65 14.25 7.31
CA ALA A 154 2.51 12.91 6.74
C ALA A 154 2.67 11.83 7.85
N PRO A 155 1.70 10.93 8.05
CA PRO A 155 1.77 9.88 9.07
C PRO A 155 2.72 8.74 8.70
N PHE A 156 2.95 8.53 7.40
CA PHE A 156 3.86 7.53 6.84
C PHE A 156 4.53 8.06 5.57
N THR A 157 5.52 7.34 5.07
CA THR A 157 6.19 7.64 3.81
C THR A 157 5.33 7.14 2.65
N GLY A 158 5.06 7.99 1.67
CA GLY A 158 4.20 7.65 0.53
C GLY A 158 4.26 8.69 -0.58
N VAL A 159 3.31 8.60 -1.48
CA VAL A 159 3.10 9.57 -2.58
C VAL A 159 1.79 10.30 -2.32
N ILE A 160 1.79 11.60 -2.53
CA ILE A 160 0.57 12.41 -2.45
C ILE A 160 -0.34 12.02 -3.62
N GLY A 161 -1.51 11.50 -3.32
CA GLY A 161 -2.52 11.17 -4.31
C GLY A 161 -3.23 12.43 -4.82
N LYS A 162 -4.50 12.58 -4.46
CA LYS A 162 -5.34 13.71 -4.86
C LYS A 162 -5.45 14.73 -3.71
N ARG A 163 -5.30 16.00 -4.05
CA ARG A 163 -5.58 17.12 -3.14
C ARG A 163 -7.02 17.62 -3.37
N GLN A 164 -7.78 17.68 -2.29
CA GLN A 164 -9.10 18.31 -2.28
C GLN A 164 -8.99 19.62 -1.48
N GLY A 165 -9.32 20.72 -2.10
CA GLY A 165 -9.28 22.04 -1.47
C GLY A 165 -9.51 23.13 -2.46
#